data_7136cb8c5669b5c41a69efbba5c7d0b5
#
_entry.id   7136cb8c5669b5c41a69efbba5c7d0b5
#
_cell.length_a   1.000
_cell.length_b   1.000
_cell.length_c   1.000
_cell.angle_alpha   90.00
_cell.angle_beta   90.00
_cell.angle_gamma   90.00
#
_symmetry.space_group_name_H-M   'P 1'
#
loop_
_entity.id
_entity.type
_entity.pdbx_description
1 polymer ?
#
loop_
_entity_poly.entity_id
_entity_poly.type
_entity_poly.pdbx_seq_one_letter_code
_entity_poly.pdbx_strand_id
1 'polypeptide(L)'
;MNKTHIDRRNFLATAAVAGAGLATAAARDWTGKNPTRYPDPDLISLDPRFDKYKIGNTPVQRLYTSPNALWTEGCAWNGVGRYLVFSDIPNDLQLRWVEDDNRVTVFRKPSGNSNGNTFDYRGRQISCQHGHRRVVRYEYDGTETVLAATFDDKPFNAPNDAVVHRGDNSIWFTDPGYGSLSDYEGNKGPLELKEAVYRIDAKSGKITKLTDDIHKPNGLCFSPDLSQLYVSDSGTGKNIKVWDVDGVKLKNGKEFASMKALKAQGEDRLATTKELAQKNTPSLMAAGGADGI
;
A
#
# COMPACT_ATOMS: atom_id res chain seq x y z
N MET A 1 34.31 -16.52 6.16
CA MET A 1 33.56 -15.65 5.23
C MET A 1 33.05 -14.45 6.02
N ASN A 2 33.69 -13.29 5.86
CA ASN A 2 33.33 -12.07 6.57
C ASN A 2 32.01 -11.53 6.02
N LYS A 3 30.97 -11.55 6.83
CA LYS A 3 29.73 -10.81 6.56
C LYS A 3 30.02 -9.33 6.83
N THR A 4 30.28 -8.58 5.78
CA THR A 4 30.28 -7.11 5.86
C THR A 4 28.86 -6.63 6.16
N HIS A 5 28.61 -6.29 7.41
CA HIS A 5 27.44 -5.51 7.80
C HIS A 5 27.58 -4.13 7.14
N ILE A 6 26.78 -3.87 6.10
CA ILE A 6 26.63 -2.52 5.58
C ILE A 6 25.78 -1.75 6.61
N ASP A 7 26.39 -0.78 7.26
CA ASP A 7 25.74 0.12 8.20
C ASP A 7 24.67 0.94 7.41
N ARG A 8 23.47 1.09 8.01
CA ARG A 8 22.35 1.86 7.46
C ARG A 8 22.74 3.30 7.07
N ARG A 9 23.73 3.89 7.75
CA ARG A 9 24.28 5.21 7.43
C ARG A 9 25.00 5.22 6.08
N ASN A 10 25.69 4.15 5.72
CA ASN A 10 26.39 4.02 4.45
C ASN A 10 25.42 3.79 3.28
N PHE A 11 24.29 3.09 3.51
CA PHE A 11 23.24 2.95 2.51
C PHE A 11 22.63 4.31 2.12
N LEU A 12 22.33 5.16 3.11
CA LEU A 12 21.77 6.49 2.88
C LEU A 12 22.80 7.47 2.29
N ALA A 13 24.09 7.34 2.66
CA ALA A 13 25.17 8.14 2.09
C ALA A 13 25.45 7.80 0.61
N THR A 14 25.36 6.53 0.22
CA THR A 14 25.53 6.12 -1.18
C THR A 14 24.38 6.60 -2.06
N ALA A 15 23.16 6.67 -1.51
CA ALA A 15 22.01 7.25 -2.21
C ALA A 15 22.17 8.76 -2.48
N ALA A 16 22.88 9.50 -1.59
CA ALA A 16 23.14 10.92 -1.75
C ALA A 16 24.17 11.24 -2.85
N VAL A 17 25.15 10.37 -3.08
CA VAL A 17 26.18 10.60 -4.13
C VAL A 17 25.65 10.30 -5.54
N ALA A 18 24.67 9.43 -5.68
CA ALA A 18 24.02 9.17 -6.98
C ALA A 18 23.13 10.33 -7.47
N GLY A 19 22.83 11.31 -6.60
CA GLY A 19 21.96 12.46 -6.91
C GLY A 19 22.60 13.58 -7.71
N ALA A 20 23.92 13.61 -7.88
CA ALA A 20 24.62 14.72 -8.53
C ALA A 20 24.61 14.70 -10.07
N GLY A 21 23.91 13.77 -10.69
CA GLY A 21 23.83 13.59 -12.15
C GLY A 21 22.40 13.57 -12.70
N LEU A 22 21.39 14.05 -11.98
CA LEU A 22 20.02 14.12 -12.50
C LEU A 22 19.92 15.24 -13.55
N ALA A 23 20.27 14.90 -14.80
CA ALA A 23 19.69 15.59 -15.93
C ALA A 23 18.15 15.56 -15.74
N THR A 24 17.50 16.70 -15.90
CA THR A 24 16.05 16.83 -15.84
C THR A 24 15.43 15.72 -16.69
N ALA A 25 14.95 14.66 -16.06
CA ALA A 25 14.28 13.60 -16.79
C ALA A 25 13.07 14.24 -17.47
N ALA A 26 13.08 14.28 -18.80
CA ALA A 26 11.90 14.67 -19.55
C ALA A 26 10.74 13.79 -19.10
N ALA A 27 9.55 14.40 -18.92
CA ALA A 27 8.36 13.66 -18.54
C ALA A 27 8.20 12.44 -19.47
N ARG A 28 7.98 11.27 -18.87
CA ARG A 28 7.86 10.02 -19.63
C ARG A 28 6.73 10.13 -20.67
N ASP A 29 7.04 9.81 -21.90
CA ASP A 29 6.04 9.74 -22.97
C ASP A 29 5.21 8.46 -22.83
N TRP A 30 4.00 8.61 -22.36
CA TRP A 30 3.03 7.52 -22.22
C TRP A 30 2.20 7.28 -23.48
N THR A 31 2.40 8.05 -24.53
CA THR A 31 1.60 7.94 -25.78
C THR A 31 2.09 6.79 -26.68
N GLY A 32 3.26 6.23 -26.39
CA GLY A 32 3.90 5.21 -27.22
C GLY A 32 4.53 5.72 -28.51
N LYS A 33 4.59 7.05 -28.73
CA LYS A 33 5.24 7.64 -29.91
C LYS A 33 6.76 7.43 -29.90
N ASN A 34 7.34 7.43 -28.71
CA ASN A 34 8.76 7.14 -28.53
C ASN A 34 8.94 5.72 -28.02
N PRO A 35 9.87 4.94 -28.59
CA PRO A 35 10.12 3.58 -28.14
C PRO A 35 10.64 3.58 -26.70
N THR A 36 10.17 2.63 -25.90
CA THR A 36 10.73 2.39 -24.56
C THR A 36 12.17 1.95 -24.67
N ARG A 37 13.07 2.55 -23.91
CA ARG A 37 14.46 2.14 -23.79
C ARG A 37 14.60 1.05 -22.74
N TYR A 38 15.50 0.11 -22.97
CA TYR A 38 15.82 -0.96 -22.04
C TYR A 38 17.29 -0.92 -21.62
N PRO A 39 17.61 -1.20 -20.35
CA PRO A 39 16.67 -1.34 -19.22
C PRO A 39 15.90 -0.04 -19.01
N ASP A 40 14.68 -0.16 -18.45
CA ASP A 40 13.79 0.99 -18.24
C ASP A 40 14.48 2.07 -17.39
N PRO A 41 14.63 3.32 -17.89
CA PRO A 41 15.36 4.38 -17.20
C PRO A 41 14.71 4.82 -15.88
N ASP A 42 13.41 4.55 -15.69
CA ASP A 42 12.70 4.89 -14.45
C ASP A 42 12.95 3.86 -13.32
N LEU A 43 13.58 2.72 -13.65
CA LEU A 43 13.98 1.69 -12.70
C LEU A 43 15.44 1.86 -12.28
N ILE A 44 15.69 2.66 -11.24
CA ILE A 44 17.02 2.93 -10.73
C ILE A 44 17.34 1.97 -9.58
N SER A 45 18.38 1.16 -9.74
CA SER A 45 18.89 0.30 -8.68
C SER A 45 19.77 1.12 -7.74
N LEU A 46 19.37 1.22 -6.47
CA LEU A 46 20.15 1.89 -5.44
C LEU A 46 21.02 0.91 -4.63
N ASP A 47 20.80 -0.40 -4.77
CA ASP A 47 21.54 -1.46 -4.09
C ASP A 47 21.65 -2.67 -5.02
N PRO A 48 22.84 -3.28 -5.19
CA PRO A 48 23.03 -4.45 -6.06
C PRO A 48 22.13 -5.64 -5.72
N ARG A 49 21.65 -5.75 -4.47
CA ARG A 49 20.69 -6.79 -4.08
C ARG A 49 19.35 -6.67 -4.79
N PHE A 50 19.00 -5.47 -5.26
CA PHE A 50 17.78 -5.22 -6.03
C PHE A 50 17.89 -5.68 -7.48
N ASP A 51 19.10 -5.75 -8.04
CA ASP A 51 19.33 -6.02 -9.49
C ASP A 51 18.66 -7.32 -9.96
N LYS A 52 18.59 -8.33 -9.08
CA LYS A 52 17.92 -9.61 -9.40
C LYS A 52 16.41 -9.49 -9.61
N TYR A 53 15.80 -8.40 -9.15
CA TYR A 53 14.38 -8.11 -9.32
C TYR A 53 14.12 -7.20 -10.53
N LYS A 54 15.15 -6.56 -11.06
CA LYS A 54 15.08 -5.68 -12.22
C LYS A 54 15.20 -6.48 -13.49
N ILE A 55 14.06 -6.76 -14.13
CA ILE A 55 14.04 -7.47 -15.40
C ILE A 55 14.43 -6.49 -16.51
N GLY A 56 15.50 -6.81 -17.25
CA GLY A 56 16.15 -5.89 -18.19
C GLY A 56 15.29 -5.43 -19.37
N ASN A 57 14.20 -6.13 -19.66
CA ASN A 57 13.31 -5.85 -20.80
C ASN A 57 11.85 -5.56 -20.37
N THR A 58 11.60 -5.33 -19.08
CA THR A 58 10.26 -5.01 -18.59
C THR A 58 10.13 -3.51 -18.35
N PRO A 59 9.24 -2.81 -19.07
CA PRO A 59 9.00 -1.39 -18.86
C PRO A 59 8.05 -1.12 -17.70
N VAL A 60 8.15 0.07 -17.13
CA VAL A 60 7.03 0.65 -16.36
C VAL A 60 5.95 1.06 -17.35
N GLN A 61 4.74 0.58 -17.17
CA GLN A 61 3.60 0.86 -18.04
C GLN A 61 2.50 1.57 -17.28
N ARG A 62 1.89 2.57 -17.90
CA ARG A 62 0.65 3.14 -17.41
C ARG A 62 -0.52 2.37 -18.01
N LEU A 63 -1.17 1.55 -17.19
CA LEU A 63 -2.25 0.67 -17.63
C LEU A 63 -3.59 1.38 -17.77
N TYR A 64 -3.80 2.46 -17.01
CA TYR A 64 -5.09 3.15 -16.98
C TYR A 64 -4.93 4.64 -16.74
N THR A 65 -5.81 5.42 -17.34
CA THR A 65 -6.00 6.84 -17.07
C THR A 65 -7.49 7.15 -17.31
N SER A 66 -8.10 7.87 -16.38
CA SER A 66 -9.47 8.34 -16.50
C SER A 66 -9.61 9.74 -15.92
N PRO A 67 -10.29 10.67 -16.62
CA PRO A 67 -10.61 11.97 -16.06
C PRO A 67 -11.65 11.91 -14.94
N ASN A 68 -12.33 10.78 -14.78
CA ASN A 68 -13.36 10.56 -13.78
C ASN A 68 -12.86 9.85 -12.54
N ALA A 69 -11.63 9.34 -12.55
CA ALA A 69 -11.01 8.75 -11.35
C ALA A 69 -10.69 9.85 -10.36
N LEU A 70 -11.14 9.67 -9.11
CA LEU A 70 -10.96 10.65 -8.03
C LEU A 70 -9.82 10.29 -7.09
N TRP A 71 -9.84 9.04 -6.57
CA TRP A 71 -8.80 8.56 -5.64
C TRP A 71 -8.68 7.05 -5.77
N THR A 72 -7.73 6.60 -6.58
CA THR A 72 -7.54 5.18 -6.85
C THR A 72 -6.51 4.57 -5.92
N GLU A 73 -6.91 3.49 -5.24
CA GLU A 73 -6.11 2.79 -4.23
C GLU A 73 -6.39 1.27 -4.19
N GLY A 74 -5.75 0.58 -3.23
CA GLY A 74 -6.08 -0.79 -2.86
C GLY A 74 -5.86 -1.80 -3.98
N CYS A 75 -4.74 -1.70 -4.67
CA CYS A 75 -4.40 -2.61 -5.76
C CYS A 75 -4.18 -4.04 -5.27
N ALA A 76 -4.87 -5.03 -5.87
CA ALA A 76 -4.67 -6.45 -5.58
C ALA A 76 -4.69 -7.28 -6.86
N TRP A 77 -3.67 -8.13 -7.03
CA TRP A 77 -3.55 -9.02 -8.18
C TRP A 77 -4.19 -10.38 -7.90
N ASN A 78 -5.07 -10.81 -8.80
CA ASN A 78 -5.59 -12.17 -8.85
C ASN A 78 -4.80 -12.99 -9.87
N GLY A 79 -3.88 -13.84 -9.39
CA GLY A 79 -3.00 -14.62 -10.28
C GLY A 79 -3.72 -15.72 -11.06
N VAL A 80 -4.87 -16.20 -10.58
CA VAL A 80 -5.66 -17.22 -11.27
C VAL A 80 -6.48 -16.59 -12.40
N GLY A 81 -7.16 -15.49 -12.10
CA GLY A 81 -8.00 -14.78 -13.07
C GLY A 81 -7.21 -13.79 -13.95
N ARG A 82 -5.91 -13.57 -13.67
CA ARG A 82 -5.01 -12.67 -14.40
C ARG A 82 -5.60 -11.26 -14.53
N TYR A 83 -6.04 -10.70 -13.39
CA TYR A 83 -6.57 -9.34 -13.32
C TYR A 83 -6.11 -8.61 -12.05
N LEU A 84 -6.02 -7.31 -12.16
CA LEU A 84 -5.79 -6.38 -11.06
C LEU A 84 -7.13 -5.75 -10.64
N VAL A 85 -7.46 -5.83 -9.37
CA VAL A 85 -8.55 -5.03 -8.77
C VAL A 85 -7.94 -3.81 -8.12
N PHE A 86 -8.64 -2.68 -8.21
CA PHE A 86 -8.33 -1.47 -7.46
C PHE A 86 -9.61 -0.68 -7.20
N SER A 87 -9.58 0.11 -6.14
CA SER A 87 -10.72 0.92 -5.68
C SER A 87 -10.62 2.34 -6.24
N ASP A 88 -11.76 2.96 -6.53
CA ASP A 88 -11.89 4.41 -6.63
C ASP A 88 -12.86 4.83 -5.53
N ILE A 89 -12.27 5.21 -4.39
CA ILE A 89 -12.98 5.29 -3.11
C ILE A 89 -14.13 6.30 -3.15
N PRO A 90 -13.92 7.57 -3.59
CA PRO A 90 -15.00 8.56 -3.57
C PRO A 90 -16.11 8.27 -4.59
N ASN A 91 -15.79 7.58 -5.67
CA ASN A 91 -16.76 7.13 -6.66
C ASN A 91 -17.54 5.88 -6.23
N ASP A 92 -17.21 5.32 -5.07
CA ASP A 92 -17.82 4.11 -4.49
C ASP A 92 -17.83 2.94 -5.47
N LEU A 93 -16.66 2.69 -6.09
CA LEU A 93 -16.52 1.60 -7.05
C LEU A 93 -15.18 0.90 -6.99
N GLN A 94 -15.17 -0.35 -7.41
CA GLN A 94 -13.97 -1.10 -7.74
C GLN A 94 -13.85 -1.24 -9.25
N LEU A 95 -12.63 -1.07 -9.73
CA LEU A 95 -12.23 -1.28 -11.11
C LEU A 95 -11.43 -2.57 -11.23
N ARG A 96 -11.48 -3.18 -12.41
CA ARG A 96 -10.70 -4.37 -12.74
C ARG A 96 -9.99 -4.16 -14.07
N TRP A 97 -8.66 -4.22 -14.04
CA TRP A 97 -7.84 -4.34 -15.24
C TRP A 97 -7.57 -5.81 -15.55
N VAL A 98 -7.90 -6.23 -16.76
CA VAL A 98 -7.70 -7.60 -17.24
C VAL A 98 -6.45 -7.63 -18.11
N GLU A 99 -5.50 -8.52 -17.77
CA GLU A 99 -4.20 -8.58 -18.43
C GLU A 99 -4.33 -9.02 -19.91
N ASP A 100 -5.21 -9.98 -20.20
CA ASP A 100 -5.30 -10.60 -21.52
C ASP A 100 -5.77 -9.63 -22.62
N ASP A 101 -6.64 -8.67 -22.30
CA ASP A 101 -7.16 -7.71 -23.27
C ASP A 101 -6.77 -6.25 -22.95
N ASN A 102 -5.96 -6.05 -21.90
CA ASN A 102 -5.49 -4.74 -21.44
C ASN A 102 -6.64 -3.72 -21.23
N ARG A 103 -7.75 -4.18 -20.70
CA ARG A 103 -8.95 -3.38 -20.53
C ARG A 103 -9.32 -3.20 -19.07
N VAL A 104 -9.76 -1.97 -18.72
CA VAL A 104 -10.32 -1.67 -17.40
C VAL A 104 -11.84 -1.64 -17.49
N THR A 105 -12.49 -2.29 -16.54
CA THR A 105 -13.96 -2.34 -16.41
C THR A 105 -14.37 -2.05 -14.98
N VAL A 106 -15.60 -1.57 -14.79
CA VAL A 106 -16.22 -1.52 -13.47
C VAL A 106 -16.42 -2.95 -12.98
N PHE A 107 -15.88 -3.25 -11.81
CA PHE A 107 -15.96 -4.58 -11.21
C PHE A 107 -17.09 -4.68 -10.18
N ARG A 108 -17.22 -3.64 -9.34
CA ARG A 108 -18.32 -3.51 -8.35
C ARG A 108 -18.77 -2.07 -8.23
N LYS A 109 -20.07 -1.87 -8.05
CA LYS A 109 -20.71 -0.59 -7.72
C LYS A 109 -22.11 -0.86 -7.14
N PRO A 110 -22.41 -0.46 -5.89
CA PRO A 110 -21.51 0.19 -4.93
C PRO A 110 -20.43 -0.77 -4.43
N SER A 111 -19.33 -0.23 -3.89
CA SER A 111 -18.22 -0.98 -3.28
C SER A 111 -18.14 -0.80 -1.76
N GLY A 112 -18.99 0.05 -1.20
CA GLY A 112 -18.95 0.48 0.21
C GLY A 112 -17.79 1.40 0.49
N ASN A 113 -17.40 2.26 -0.46
CA ASN A 113 -16.19 3.07 -0.41
C ASN A 113 -14.97 2.22 -0.05
N SER A 114 -14.80 1.10 -0.77
CA SER A 114 -13.68 0.20 -0.52
C SER A 114 -12.34 0.91 -0.72
N ASN A 115 -11.37 0.60 0.15
CA ASN A 115 -9.97 1.03 0.02
C ASN A 115 -9.11 -0.17 -0.34
N GLY A 116 -8.39 -0.76 0.62
CA GLY A 116 -7.49 -1.87 0.42
C GLY A 116 -8.18 -3.16 0.01
N ASN A 117 -7.53 -3.90 -0.87
CA ASN A 117 -8.00 -5.20 -1.33
C ASN A 117 -6.87 -6.22 -1.24
N THR A 118 -7.24 -7.49 -1.08
CA THR A 118 -6.32 -8.62 -1.20
C THR A 118 -7.10 -9.86 -1.62
N PHE A 119 -6.42 -10.97 -1.87
CA PHE A 119 -7.04 -12.26 -2.14
C PHE A 119 -6.59 -13.30 -1.14
N ASP A 120 -7.52 -14.14 -0.69
CA ASP A 120 -7.15 -15.32 0.09
C ASP A 120 -6.56 -16.41 -0.84
N TYR A 121 -5.96 -17.43 -0.24
CA TYR A 121 -5.34 -18.52 -0.99
C TYR A 121 -6.33 -19.46 -1.68
N ARG A 122 -7.62 -19.16 -1.60
CA ARG A 122 -8.68 -19.77 -2.40
C ARG A 122 -9.14 -18.85 -3.54
N GLY A 123 -8.53 -17.66 -3.70
CA GLY A 123 -8.86 -16.72 -4.74
C GLY A 123 -10.07 -15.83 -4.46
N ARG A 124 -10.60 -15.84 -3.21
CA ARG A 124 -11.69 -14.95 -2.83
C ARG A 124 -11.13 -13.59 -2.44
N GLN A 125 -11.77 -12.54 -2.93
CA GLN A 125 -11.37 -11.18 -2.63
C GLN A 125 -11.76 -10.80 -1.20
N ILE A 126 -10.84 -10.14 -0.50
CA ILE A 126 -11.06 -9.47 0.78
C ILE A 126 -10.93 -7.98 0.53
N SER A 127 -11.81 -7.18 1.11
CA SER A 127 -11.86 -5.74 0.92
C SER A 127 -12.12 -5.01 2.22
N CYS A 128 -11.44 -3.89 2.42
CA CYS A 128 -11.68 -2.96 3.51
C CYS A 128 -12.67 -1.91 3.02
N GLN A 129 -13.85 -1.82 3.65
CA GLN A 129 -14.92 -0.90 3.28
C GLN A 129 -14.98 0.28 4.26
N HIS A 130 -14.57 1.47 3.82
CA HIS A 130 -14.62 2.69 4.63
C HIS A 130 -16.05 3.11 4.97
N GLY A 131 -16.95 3.10 3.98
CA GLY A 131 -18.33 3.55 4.16
C GLY A 131 -19.13 2.71 5.15
N HIS A 132 -18.76 1.44 5.31
CA HIS A 132 -19.41 0.53 6.25
C HIS A 132 -18.53 0.19 7.47
N ARG A 133 -17.31 0.74 7.56
CA ARG A 133 -16.35 0.53 8.66
C ARG A 133 -16.10 -0.95 8.94
N ARG A 134 -15.85 -1.75 7.89
CA ARG A 134 -15.76 -3.21 8.02
C ARG A 134 -14.77 -3.83 7.03
N VAL A 135 -14.35 -5.05 7.33
CA VAL A 135 -13.63 -5.94 6.41
C VAL A 135 -14.58 -7.02 5.93
N VAL A 136 -14.64 -7.22 4.62
CA VAL A 136 -15.52 -8.19 3.98
C VAL A 136 -14.74 -9.15 3.10
N ARG A 137 -15.36 -10.32 2.82
CA ARG A 137 -14.90 -11.26 1.82
C ARG A 137 -16.02 -11.49 0.82
N TYR A 138 -15.69 -11.43 -0.46
CA TYR A 138 -16.61 -11.78 -1.53
C TYR A 138 -16.50 -13.27 -1.83
N GLU A 139 -17.63 -13.98 -1.72
CA GLU A 139 -17.71 -15.42 -1.97
C GLU A 139 -17.86 -15.70 -3.48
N TYR A 140 -17.70 -16.98 -3.87
CA TYR A 140 -17.76 -17.36 -5.29
C TYR A 140 -19.13 -17.17 -5.93
N ASP A 141 -20.19 -17.21 -5.14
CA ASP A 141 -21.57 -16.95 -5.59
C ASP A 141 -21.89 -15.44 -5.69
N GLY A 142 -20.91 -14.58 -5.38
CA GLY A 142 -21.06 -13.12 -5.40
C GLY A 142 -21.62 -12.53 -4.10
N THR A 143 -21.94 -13.35 -3.11
CA THR A 143 -22.38 -12.86 -1.79
C THR A 143 -21.21 -12.25 -1.02
N GLU A 144 -21.53 -11.42 -0.03
CA GLU A 144 -20.57 -10.74 0.82
C GLU A 144 -20.64 -11.28 2.24
N THR A 145 -19.53 -11.78 2.75
CA THR A 145 -19.37 -12.19 4.14
C THR A 145 -18.65 -11.11 4.92
N VAL A 146 -19.30 -10.55 5.95
CA VAL A 146 -18.65 -9.63 6.88
C VAL A 146 -17.70 -10.41 7.78
N LEU A 147 -16.41 -10.08 7.73
CA LEU A 147 -15.36 -10.73 8.52
C LEU A 147 -15.07 -9.99 9.81
N ALA A 148 -15.14 -8.65 9.80
CA ALA A 148 -14.91 -7.80 10.95
C ALA A 148 -15.68 -6.49 10.78
N ALA A 149 -16.51 -6.12 11.77
CA ALA A 149 -17.23 -4.84 11.81
C ALA A 149 -17.09 -4.15 13.16
N THR A 150 -16.82 -4.89 14.22
CA THR A 150 -16.69 -4.37 15.58
C THR A 150 -15.53 -5.02 16.32
N PHE A 151 -15.00 -4.29 17.30
CA PHE A 151 -14.06 -4.79 18.29
C PHE A 151 -14.38 -4.17 19.65
N ASP A 152 -14.46 -4.99 20.71
CA ASP A 152 -14.87 -4.56 22.06
C ASP A 152 -16.20 -3.75 22.02
N ASP A 153 -17.20 -4.28 21.31
CA ASP A 153 -18.55 -3.70 21.13
C ASP A 153 -18.58 -2.31 20.47
N LYS A 154 -17.48 -1.87 19.87
CA LYS A 154 -17.36 -0.62 19.13
C LYS A 154 -17.12 -0.87 17.65
N PRO A 155 -17.69 -0.05 16.74
CA PRO A 155 -17.36 -0.13 15.33
C PRO A 155 -15.89 0.19 15.08
N PHE A 156 -15.30 -0.41 14.05
CA PHE A 156 -14.00 0.02 13.55
C PHE A 156 -14.02 1.47 13.09
N ASN A 157 -12.86 2.11 13.08
CA ASN A 157 -12.74 3.50 12.65
C ASN A 157 -12.99 3.66 11.14
N ALA A 158 -12.28 2.93 10.33
CA ALA A 158 -12.43 2.66 8.90
C ALA A 158 -11.25 1.79 8.47
N PRO A 159 -11.38 0.46 8.43
CA PRO A 159 -10.31 -0.44 7.98
C PRO A 159 -9.77 -0.01 6.61
N ASN A 160 -8.43 0.03 6.49
CA ASN A 160 -7.77 0.61 5.33
C ASN A 160 -7.16 -0.45 4.42
N ASP A 161 -6.25 -1.27 4.92
CA ASP A 161 -5.57 -2.29 4.12
C ASP A 161 -5.54 -3.64 4.82
N ALA A 162 -5.36 -4.72 4.04
CA ALA A 162 -5.37 -6.07 4.57
C ALA A 162 -4.40 -6.99 3.83
N VAL A 163 -3.86 -7.96 4.55
CA VAL A 163 -3.02 -9.04 4.02
C VAL A 163 -3.41 -10.38 4.62
N VAL A 164 -3.31 -11.45 3.83
CA VAL A 164 -3.58 -12.82 4.27
C VAL A 164 -2.27 -13.52 4.63
N HIS A 165 -2.20 -14.03 5.85
CA HIS A 165 -1.05 -14.79 6.31
C HIS A 165 -1.03 -16.18 5.68
N ARG A 166 0.02 -16.49 4.90
CA ARG A 166 0.11 -17.72 4.09
C ARG A 166 0.10 -19.00 4.92
N GLY A 167 0.59 -18.96 6.16
CA GLY A 167 0.75 -20.15 7.00
C GLY A 167 -0.56 -20.66 7.62
N ASP A 168 -1.49 -19.75 7.96
CA ASP A 168 -2.72 -20.09 8.68
C ASP A 168 -3.99 -19.48 8.09
N ASN A 169 -3.90 -18.75 6.98
CA ASN A 169 -4.97 -18.02 6.31
C ASN A 169 -5.66 -16.95 7.18
N SER A 170 -5.04 -16.55 8.30
CA SER A 170 -5.54 -15.42 9.07
C SER A 170 -5.43 -14.13 8.26
N ILE A 171 -6.34 -13.19 8.51
CA ILE A 171 -6.39 -11.91 7.81
C ILE A 171 -5.91 -10.85 8.79
N TRP A 172 -4.92 -10.08 8.39
CA TRP A 172 -4.35 -9.00 9.17
C TRP A 172 -4.72 -7.69 8.48
N PHE A 173 -5.20 -6.71 9.23
CA PHE A 173 -5.67 -5.46 8.66
C PHE A 173 -5.36 -4.26 9.54
N THR A 174 -5.34 -3.09 8.94
CA THR A 174 -5.11 -1.80 9.59
C THR A 174 -6.39 -1.00 9.72
N ASP A 175 -6.52 -0.23 10.81
CA ASP A 175 -7.69 0.60 11.10
C ASP A 175 -7.28 2.04 11.50
N PRO A 176 -6.83 2.88 10.55
CA PRO A 176 -6.37 4.25 10.81
C PRO A 176 -7.50 5.27 10.85
N GLY A 177 -8.69 4.92 10.35
CA GLY A 177 -9.87 5.77 10.35
C GLY A 177 -9.89 6.88 9.31
N TYR A 178 -9.17 6.78 8.20
CA TYR A 178 -9.21 7.78 7.13
C TYR A 178 -10.62 7.99 6.57
N GLY A 179 -11.34 6.91 6.30
CA GLY A 179 -12.72 6.95 5.81
C GLY A 179 -13.74 7.57 6.77
N SER A 180 -13.33 7.90 8.01
CA SER A 180 -14.17 8.58 8.99
C SER A 180 -13.86 10.07 9.15
N LEU A 181 -12.84 10.59 8.47
CA LEU A 181 -12.44 12.01 8.58
C LEU A 181 -13.40 12.94 7.84
N SER A 182 -13.99 12.47 6.76
CA SER A 182 -14.90 13.23 5.90
C SER A 182 -15.84 12.30 5.13
N ASP A 183 -16.80 12.89 4.42
CA ASP A 183 -17.70 12.13 3.52
C ASP A 183 -17.10 11.89 2.14
N TYR A 184 -15.82 12.19 1.95
CA TYR A 184 -15.12 11.99 0.68
C TYR A 184 -14.70 10.54 0.45
N GLU A 185 -14.17 9.87 1.50
CA GLU A 185 -13.70 8.48 1.42
C GLU A 185 -14.62 7.49 2.15
N GLY A 186 -15.69 7.96 2.75
CA GLY A 186 -16.60 7.15 3.55
C GLY A 186 -17.67 7.98 4.20
N ASN A 187 -17.94 7.73 5.48
CA ASN A 187 -18.93 8.47 6.27
C ASN A 187 -18.25 9.14 7.45
N LYS A 188 -18.27 10.47 7.48
CA LYS A 188 -17.71 11.24 8.60
C LYS A 188 -18.27 10.80 9.94
N GLY A 189 -17.39 10.61 10.90
CA GLY A 189 -17.79 10.26 12.25
C GLY A 189 -16.60 10.18 13.22
N PRO A 190 -16.87 9.98 14.51
CA PRO A 190 -15.81 9.86 15.51
C PRO A 190 -15.00 8.58 15.30
N LEU A 191 -13.75 8.62 15.74
CA LEU A 191 -12.94 7.42 15.92
C LEU A 191 -13.37 6.78 17.26
N GLU A 192 -13.91 5.57 17.19
CA GLU A 192 -14.42 4.85 18.37
C GLU A 192 -13.33 4.03 19.05
N LEU A 193 -12.30 3.65 18.30
CA LEU A 193 -11.17 2.84 18.73
C LEU A 193 -9.88 3.63 18.55
N LYS A 194 -8.86 3.24 19.32
CA LYS A 194 -7.50 3.67 19.04
C LYS A 194 -7.05 3.03 17.72
N GLU A 195 -6.38 3.81 16.88
CA GLU A 195 -5.80 3.32 15.63
C GLU A 195 -4.88 2.12 15.90
N ALA A 196 -5.04 1.05 15.14
CA ALA A 196 -4.36 -0.20 15.45
C ALA A 196 -4.26 -1.14 14.25
N VAL A 197 -3.47 -2.19 14.44
CA VAL A 197 -3.40 -3.37 13.57
C VAL A 197 -4.15 -4.51 14.25
N TYR A 198 -4.97 -5.21 13.49
CA TYR A 198 -5.80 -6.31 13.95
C TYR A 198 -5.54 -7.60 13.17
N ARG A 199 -5.93 -8.73 13.76
CA ARG A 199 -5.91 -10.05 13.14
C ARG A 199 -7.26 -10.74 13.31
N ILE A 200 -7.76 -11.31 12.22
CA ILE A 200 -8.93 -12.19 12.20
C ILE A 200 -8.43 -13.63 12.10
N ASP A 201 -8.79 -14.47 13.05
CA ASP A 201 -8.47 -15.88 13.00
C ASP A 201 -9.31 -16.59 11.91
N ALA A 202 -8.65 -17.33 11.04
CA ALA A 202 -9.30 -17.93 9.86
C ALA A 202 -10.34 -19.00 10.20
N LYS A 203 -10.23 -19.63 11.37
CA LYS A 203 -11.12 -20.76 11.78
C LYS A 203 -12.25 -20.28 12.68
N SER A 204 -11.93 -19.48 13.69
CA SER A 204 -12.90 -19.05 14.70
C SER A 204 -13.54 -17.71 14.37
N GLY A 205 -13.00 -16.93 13.45
CA GLY A 205 -13.41 -15.55 13.21
C GLY A 205 -13.03 -14.58 14.34
N LYS A 206 -12.32 -15.04 15.37
CA LYS A 206 -11.94 -14.21 16.52
C LYS A 206 -11.03 -13.07 16.04
N ILE A 207 -11.39 -11.84 16.42
CA ILE A 207 -10.58 -10.65 16.18
C ILE A 207 -9.65 -10.41 17.38
N THR A 208 -8.40 -10.08 17.10
CA THR A 208 -7.40 -9.75 18.10
C THR A 208 -6.71 -8.45 17.70
N LYS A 209 -6.63 -7.48 18.60
CA LYS A 209 -5.79 -6.30 18.43
C LYS A 209 -4.34 -6.71 18.65
N LEU A 210 -3.48 -6.44 17.65
CA LEU A 210 -2.08 -6.85 17.68
C LEU A 210 -1.16 -5.80 18.24
N THR A 211 -1.36 -4.55 17.80
CA THR A 211 -0.61 -3.39 18.28
C THR A 211 -1.38 -2.11 18.00
N ASP A 212 -1.28 -1.16 18.90
CA ASP A 212 -1.70 0.22 18.76
C ASP A 212 -0.52 1.20 19.01
N ASP A 213 0.71 0.68 18.93
CA ASP A 213 1.96 1.45 18.92
C ASP A 213 2.32 1.91 17.51
N ILE A 214 1.35 2.53 16.85
CA ILE A 214 1.48 3.09 15.51
C ILE A 214 0.41 4.17 15.34
N HIS A 215 0.75 5.26 14.64
CA HIS A 215 -0.17 6.34 14.35
C HIS A 215 -0.53 6.31 12.87
N LYS A 216 -1.80 6.20 12.51
CA LYS A 216 -2.26 6.05 11.12
C LYS A 216 -1.64 4.84 10.40
N PRO A 217 -1.81 3.61 10.92
CA PRO A 217 -1.37 2.42 10.20
C PRO A 217 -2.06 2.32 8.85
N ASN A 218 -1.28 2.13 7.78
CA ASN A 218 -1.78 2.08 6.41
C ASN A 218 -1.40 0.72 5.79
N GLY A 219 -0.66 0.68 4.69
CA GLY A 219 -0.25 -0.56 4.06
C GLY A 219 0.52 -1.50 4.98
N LEU A 220 0.35 -2.81 4.77
CA LEU A 220 1.04 -3.83 5.56
C LEU A 220 1.45 -5.02 4.70
N CYS A 221 2.62 -5.60 5.02
CA CYS A 221 3.07 -6.84 4.38
C CYS A 221 3.92 -7.71 5.33
N PHE A 222 3.97 -9.00 5.05
CA PHE A 222 4.87 -9.92 5.72
C PHE A 222 6.23 -10.01 5.01
N SER A 223 7.28 -10.34 5.76
CA SER A 223 8.50 -10.87 5.17
C SER A 223 8.21 -12.21 4.44
N PRO A 224 9.05 -12.59 3.44
CA PRO A 224 8.83 -13.83 2.69
C PRO A 224 8.78 -15.10 3.54
N ASP A 225 9.45 -15.11 4.69
CA ASP A 225 9.48 -16.20 5.65
C ASP A 225 8.38 -16.09 6.74
N LEU A 226 7.55 -15.04 6.66
CA LEU A 226 6.47 -14.72 7.60
C LEU A 226 6.95 -14.40 9.04
N SER A 227 8.24 -14.23 9.25
CA SER A 227 8.80 -13.95 10.56
C SER A 227 8.63 -12.50 11.00
N GLN A 228 8.33 -11.60 10.07
CA GLN A 228 8.17 -10.18 10.33
C GLN A 228 6.93 -9.60 9.64
N LEU A 229 6.32 -8.61 10.30
CA LEU A 229 5.27 -7.76 9.73
C LEU A 229 5.80 -6.34 9.60
N TYR A 230 5.69 -5.77 8.42
CA TYR A 230 5.95 -4.37 8.13
C TYR A 230 4.62 -3.63 8.04
N VAL A 231 4.55 -2.44 8.64
CA VAL A 231 3.37 -1.58 8.54
C VAL A 231 3.83 -0.15 8.30
N SER A 232 3.24 0.52 7.32
CA SER A 232 3.49 1.94 7.10
C SER A 232 2.71 2.79 8.10
N ASP A 233 3.40 3.79 8.69
CA ASP A 233 2.83 4.85 9.51
C ASP A 233 2.73 6.12 8.67
N SER A 234 1.56 6.38 8.10
CA SER A 234 1.30 7.56 7.29
C SER A 234 0.94 8.80 8.12
N GLY A 235 0.90 8.67 9.43
CA GLY A 235 0.64 9.76 10.38
C GLY A 235 1.90 10.60 10.70
N THR A 236 2.00 11.03 11.94
CA THR A 236 3.13 11.86 12.40
C THR A 236 4.46 11.10 12.41
N GLY A 237 4.42 9.77 12.52
CA GLY A 237 5.58 8.89 12.42
C GLY A 237 6.30 9.05 11.09
N LYS A 238 5.57 9.04 9.99
CA LYS A 238 6.07 9.06 8.59
C LYS A 238 7.22 8.07 8.42
N ASN A 239 6.95 6.82 8.77
CA ASN A 239 7.95 5.76 8.75
C ASN A 239 7.30 4.42 8.39
N ILE A 240 8.13 3.43 8.19
CA ILE A 240 7.71 2.03 8.17
C ILE A 240 8.17 1.42 9.49
N LYS A 241 7.27 0.82 10.23
CA LYS A 241 7.59 0.04 11.43
C LYS A 241 7.65 -1.45 11.10
N VAL A 242 8.40 -2.20 11.88
CA VAL A 242 8.53 -3.65 11.75
C VAL A 242 8.41 -4.31 13.11
N TRP A 243 7.73 -5.44 13.15
CA TRP A 243 7.60 -6.32 14.33
C TRP A 243 7.97 -7.74 13.97
N ASP A 244 8.48 -8.46 14.95
CA ASP A 244 8.62 -9.91 14.87
C ASP A 244 7.25 -10.56 15.09
N VAL A 245 6.90 -11.53 14.26
CA VAL A 245 5.67 -12.31 14.33
C VAL A 245 5.93 -13.54 15.19
N ASP A 246 5.21 -13.64 16.31
CA ASP A 246 5.27 -14.79 17.22
C ASP A 246 3.85 -15.39 17.38
N GLY A 247 3.51 -16.31 16.49
CA GLY A 247 2.17 -16.87 16.39
C GLY A 247 1.10 -15.82 16.14
N VAL A 248 0.28 -15.53 17.15
CA VAL A 248 -0.80 -14.52 17.08
C VAL A 248 -0.42 -13.18 17.71
N LYS A 249 0.86 -12.93 17.95
CA LYS A 249 1.37 -11.73 18.63
C LYS A 249 2.44 -11.04 17.81
N LEU A 250 2.55 -9.74 18.01
CA LEU A 250 3.67 -8.94 17.54
C LEU A 250 4.62 -8.60 18.70
N LYS A 251 5.92 -8.67 18.45
CA LYS A 251 6.98 -8.37 19.42
C LYS A 251 8.04 -7.47 18.81
N ASN A 252 8.84 -6.84 19.65
CA ASN A 252 10.05 -6.11 19.27
C ASN A 252 9.79 -5.02 18.21
N GLY A 253 8.67 -4.30 18.34
CA GLY A 253 8.29 -3.22 17.41
C GLY A 253 9.36 -2.14 17.35
N LYS A 254 9.78 -1.76 16.13
CA LYS A 254 10.78 -0.71 15.92
C LYS A 254 10.58 -0.04 14.56
N GLU A 255 11.19 1.14 14.43
CA GLU A 255 11.30 1.77 13.11
C GLU A 255 12.20 0.95 12.19
N PHE A 256 11.69 0.62 11.01
CA PHE A 256 12.45 -0.03 9.93
C PHE A 256 13.08 1.00 9.02
N ALA A 257 12.27 1.98 8.55
CA ALA A 257 12.74 3.06 7.69
C ALA A 257 11.97 4.34 8.00
N SER A 258 12.67 5.48 8.02
CA SER A 258 12.07 6.80 8.27
C SER A 258 12.07 7.63 7.00
N MET A 259 10.92 8.19 6.67
CA MET A 259 10.79 9.18 5.60
C MET A 259 11.30 10.57 6.03
N LYS A 260 11.54 10.78 7.33
CA LYS A 260 12.08 12.03 7.88
C LYS A 260 13.58 12.19 7.61
N ALA A 261 14.31 11.11 7.46
CA ALA A 261 15.75 11.12 7.25
C ALA A 261 16.17 11.85 5.97
N LEU A 262 15.28 11.96 5.00
CA LEU A 262 15.53 12.69 3.75
C LEU A 262 15.56 14.22 3.96
N LYS A 263 14.89 14.76 4.98
CA LYS A 263 14.94 16.19 5.34
C LYS A 263 16.24 16.59 6.07
N ALA A 264 16.80 15.69 6.86
CA ALA A 264 18.00 15.96 7.65
C ALA A 264 19.27 16.11 6.80
N GLN A 265 19.24 15.73 5.53
CA GLN A 265 20.36 15.83 4.59
C GLN A 265 20.37 17.12 3.76
N GLY A 266 19.56 18.13 4.11
CA GLY A 266 19.57 19.45 3.48
C GLY A 266 18.85 19.54 2.14
N GLU A 267 18.22 18.49 1.69
CA GLU A 267 17.38 18.53 0.49
C GLU A 267 15.96 18.99 0.84
N ASP A 268 15.64 20.23 0.54
CA ASP A 268 14.26 20.71 0.58
C ASP A 268 13.49 20.20 -0.64
N ARG A 269 13.11 18.93 -0.60
CA ARG A 269 12.32 18.31 -1.66
C ARG A 269 10.91 18.91 -1.78
N LEU A 270 10.45 19.63 -0.76
CA LEU A 270 9.16 20.33 -0.82
C LEU A 270 9.24 21.54 -1.76
N ALA A 271 10.37 22.27 -1.76
CA ALA A 271 10.62 23.35 -2.71
C ALA A 271 10.73 22.80 -4.14
N THR A 272 11.53 21.74 -4.33
CA THR A 272 11.68 21.05 -5.60
C THR A 272 10.34 20.52 -6.14
N THR A 273 9.48 20.02 -5.26
CA THR A 273 8.14 19.52 -5.67
C THR A 273 7.21 20.66 -6.08
N LYS A 274 7.25 21.81 -5.38
CA LYS A 274 6.51 23.02 -5.78
C LYS A 274 6.99 23.56 -7.12
N GLU A 275 8.30 23.58 -7.35
CA GLU A 275 8.89 23.99 -8.63
C GLU A 275 8.53 23.04 -9.77
N LEU A 276 8.53 21.73 -9.52
CA LEU A 276 8.12 20.71 -10.49
C LEU A 276 6.63 20.78 -10.81
N ALA A 277 5.79 21.03 -9.81
CA ALA A 277 4.34 21.22 -10.01
C ALA A 277 4.05 22.48 -10.85
N GLN A 278 4.81 23.56 -10.66
CA GLN A 278 4.69 24.77 -11.48
C GLN A 278 5.12 24.55 -12.94
N LYS A 279 5.99 23.57 -13.19
CA LYS A 279 6.46 23.22 -14.54
C LYS A 279 5.65 22.15 -15.25
N ASN A 280 4.47 21.79 -14.74
CA ASN A 280 3.64 20.67 -15.26
C ASN A 280 4.41 19.33 -15.37
N THR A 281 5.46 19.17 -14.60
CA THR A 281 6.16 17.90 -14.50
C THR A 281 5.35 16.98 -13.58
N PRO A 282 5.04 15.72 -13.96
CA PRO A 282 4.40 14.77 -13.03
C PRO A 282 5.24 14.74 -11.76
N SER A 283 4.64 15.03 -10.63
CA SER A 283 5.34 15.08 -9.36
C SER A 283 6.05 13.74 -9.13
N LEU A 284 7.37 13.76 -9.13
CA LEU A 284 8.12 12.82 -8.31
C LEU A 284 7.52 13.01 -6.92
N MET A 285 6.90 11.97 -6.38
CA MET A 285 6.16 12.03 -5.13
C MET A 285 7.00 12.81 -4.12
N ALA A 286 6.50 13.96 -3.70
CA ALA A 286 7.02 14.63 -2.52
C ALA A 286 7.14 13.55 -1.46
N ALA A 287 8.17 13.66 -0.60
CA ALA A 287 8.35 12.73 0.52
C ALA A 287 7.01 12.62 1.26
N GLY A 288 6.12 11.84 0.70
CA GLY A 288 4.83 11.46 1.23
C GLY A 288 5.04 10.61 2.46
N GLY A 289 4.01 10.42 3.24
CA GLY A 289 4.01 9.34 4.21
C GLY A 289 4.22 8.01 3.49
N ALA A 290 4.76 7.02 4.17
CA ALA A 290 4.68 5.64 3.71
C ALA A 290 3.19 5.27 3.61
N ASP A 291 2.78 4.76 2.47
CA ASP A 291 1.39 4.36 2.20
C ASP A 291 1.34 2.85 1.93
N GLY A 292 0.66 2.38 0.92
CA GLY A 292 0.64 0.96 0.58
C GLY A 292 2.05 0.35 0.44
N ILE A 293 2.29 -0.84 1.02
CA ILE A 293 3.55 -1.60 0.95
C ILE A 293 3.29 -3.06 0.60
#